data_b04530eec230025080149ce29aac8a73
#
_entry.id   b04530eec230025080149ce29aac8a73
#
_cell.length_a   1.000
_cell.length_b   1.000
_cell.length_c   1.000
_cell.angle_alpha   90.00
_cell.angle_beta   90.00
_cell.angle_gamma   90.00
#
_symmetry.space_group_name_H-M   'P 1'
#
loop_
_entity.id
_entity.type
_entity.pdbx_description
1 polymer ?
#
loop_
_entity_poly.entity_id
_entity_poly.type
_entity_poly.pdbx_seq_one_letter_code
_entity_poly.pdbx_strand_id
1 'polypeptide(L)'
;MEAKAPASLQPNNGKIVSAQGCRRFCALPNYEHFAKRMGDQRGWRLQYAYSEYVAACREAGERPYAYSSFCAGLRGWRREMGAAGIPEWYPGEYMRTYWSKGSAQIAGEQAAFPVFVAAMAYSDATFLCRADDMGTKSWMACCQRAFRSLGGVPYVTDCAQCKVSATARSTIEAFARHYRTVLYGARPKTAKGAEGAGKPLDARTVSYVARKVIEDVAGMDFASFEDLDAYVEGKLVAYNAIGSEGGPARWTLFKERELPQMLELPSEDADFATWSTRVVRDDYHFVVDGVRYSAPWRCSNEEVRVSWTDGEVRSYLNGELVARHERMTEMRGRCTVTDPAHRPPGHRWFAKRMDDRFLALAREEGANVVRVMKHVLSACKKEGKGFRACKELIDLRKTPSAAGATLDEACRAVLDGGGEIGVAEVMEKLVGDAE
;
A
#
# COMPACT_ATOMS: atom_id res chain seq x y z
N MET A 1 39.81 33.82 -23.11
CA MET A 1 40.02 32.67 -22.20
C MET A 1 38.74 31.87 -22.26
N GLU A 2 38.67 30.81 -23.04
CA GLU A 2 37.53 29.89 -23.05
C GLU A 2 37.49 29.17 -21.69
N ALA A 3 36.41 29.33 -20.97
CA ALA A 3 36.16 28.61 -19.72
C ALA A 3 36.07 27.12 -20.05
N LYS A 4 37.02 26.34 -19.53
CA LYS A 4 37.08 24.90 -19.70
C LYS A 4 35.80 24.30 -19.09
N ALA A 5 35.02 23.56 -19.92
CA ALA A 5 33.79 22.92 -19.42
C ALA A 5 34.09 22.06 -18.18
N PRO A 6 33.17 22.02 -17.18
CA PRO A 6 33.33 21.20 -16.00
C PRO A 6 33.58 19.73 -16.37
N ALA A 7 34.45 19.03 -15.65
CA ALA A 7 34.81 17.62 -15.93
C ALA A 7 33.59 16.67 -15.91
N SER A 8 32.53 17.04 -15.20
CA SER A 8 31.26 16.32 -15.06
C SER A 8 30.32 16.47 -16.26
N LEU A 9 30.63 17.37 -17.23
CA LEU A 9 29.88 17.51 -18.47
C LEU A 9 30.71 17.06 -19.66
N GLN A 10 30.07 16.46 -20.67
CA GLN A 10 30.74 16.20 -21.96
C GLN A 10 30.97 17.51 -22.70
N PRO A 11 32.11 17.67 -23.37
CA PRO A 11 32.35 18.82 -24.22
C PRO A 11 31.27 18.86 -25.32
N ASN A 12 30.73 20.03 -25.55
CA ASN A 12 29.63 20.23 -26.48
C ASN A 12 30.13 20.12 -27.95
N ASN A 13 30.21 18.88 -28.44
CA ASN A 13 30.64 18.60 -29.84
C ASN A 13 29.48 18.72 -30.85
N GLY A 14 28.48 19.55 -30.59
CA GLY A 14 27.39 19.84 -31.53
C GLY A 14 26.41 18.70 -31.83
N LYS A 15 26.55 17.53 -31.21
CA LYS A 15 25.56 16.44 -31.31
C LYS A 15 24.49 16.55 -30.25
N ILE A 16 23.38 17.07 -30.67
CA ILE A 16 22.16 17.19 -29.89
C ILE A 16 21.46 15.82 -29.86
N VAL A 17 21.54 15.10 -28.76
CA VAL A 17 20.74 13.89 -28.55
C VAL A 17 19.43 14.28 -27.91
N SER A 18 18.35 14.29 -28.69
CA SER A 18 17.01 14.48 -28.17
C SER A 18 16.61 13.26 -27.33
N ALA A 19 16.47 13.43 -26.01
CA ALA A 19 15.72 12.46 -25.21
C ALA A 19 14.27 12.43 -25.72
N GLN A 20 13.77 11.26 -26.12
CA GLN A 20 12.42 11.10 -26.64
C GLN A 20 11.39 11.73 -25.70
N GLY A 21 10.69 12.76 -26.16
CA GLY A 21 9.58 13.41 -25.49
C GLY A 21 9.84 14.79 -24.89
N CYS A 22 11.06 15.33 -24.87
CA CYS A 22 11.35 16.66 -24.35
C CYS A 22 11.97 17.55 -25.44
N ARG A 23 11.26 18.57 -25.92
CA ARG A 23 11.75 19.58 -26.89
C ARG A 23 12.76 20.57 -26.30
N ARG A 24 13.36 20.29 -25.15
CA ARG A 24 14.33 21.15 -24.47
C ARG A 24 15.64 20.38 -24.28
N PHE A 25 16.71 20.98 -24.77
CA PHE A 25 18.06 20.44 -24.67
C PHE A 25 18.52 20.38 -23.21
N CYS A 26 19.07 19.24 -22.80
CA CYS A 26 19.70 19.08 -21.51
C CYS A 26 21.20 18.85 -21.72
N ALA A 27 22.04 19.28 -20.76
CA ALA A 27 23.46 19.00 -20.76
C ALA A 27 23.73 17.50 -20.72
N LEU A 28 24.66 17.00 -21.55
CA LEU A 28 25.01 15.60 -21.56
C LEU A 28 26.00 15.29 -20.42
N PRO A 29 25.69 14.34 -19.51
CA PRO A 29 26.60 13.95 -18.44
C PRO A 29 27.88 13.28 -19.00
N ASN A 30 29.02 13.53 -18.39
CA ASN A 30 30.23 12.76 -18.64
C ASN A 30 30.20 11.45 -17.86
N TYR A 31 29.60 10.42 -18.44
CA TYR A 31 29.41 9.13 -17.77
C TYR A 31 30.73 8.43 -17.44
N GLU A 32 31.80 8.62 -18.23
CA GLU A 32 33.12 8.11 -17.93
C GLU A 32 33.71 8.70 -16.65
N HIS A 33 33.59 10.04 -16.48
CA HIS A 33 34.00 10.74 -15.26
C HIS A 33 33.31 10.17 -14.03
N PHE A 34 31.99 10.02 -14.09
CA PHE A 34 31.19 9.51 -12.96
C PHE A 34 31.51 8.04 -12.67
N ALA A 35 31.59 7.18 -13.69
CA ALA A 35 31.91 5.77 -13.52
C ALA A 35 33.28 5.55 -12.89
N LYS A 36 34.28 6.29 -13.35
CA LYS A 36 35.63 6.25 -12.79
C LYS A 36 35.65 6.68 -11.32
N ARG A 37 35.01 7.81 -11.01
CA ARG A 37 34.94 8.33 -9.63
C ARG A 37 34.22 7.40 -8.67
N MET A 38 33.15 6.74 -9.11
CA MET A 38 32.42 5.73 -8.34
C MET A 38 33.27 4.47 -8.11
N GLY A 39 34.18 4.11 -9.02
CA GLY A 39 35.12 3.01 -8.85
C GLY A 39 36.28 3.34 -7.91
N ASP A 40 36.82 4.56 -8.00
CA ASP A 40 38.02 4.98 -7.28
C ASP A 40 37.75 5.41 -5.83
N GLN A 41 36.57 5.99 -5.55
CA GLN A 41 36.25 6.56 -4.25
C GLN A 41 35.27 5.69 -3.45
N ARG A 42 35.77 4.99 -2.45
CA ARG A 42 34.93 4.20 -1.53
C ARG A 42 33.89 5.08 -0.85
N GLY A 43 32.59 4.74 -1.00
CA GLY A 43 31.47 5.49 -0.43
C GLY A 43 30.95 6.65 -1.28
N TRP A 44 31.53 6.90 -2.45
CA TRP A 44 31.00 7.88 -3.40
C TRP A 44 29.80 7.31 -4.17
N ARG A 45 28.62 7.83 -3.84
CA ARG A 45 27.32 7.22 -4.20
C ARG A 45 26.73 7.87 -5.45
N LEU A 46 25.83 7.15 -6.12
CA LEU A 46 25.10 7.62 -7.32
C LEU A 46 24.41 8.97 -7.11
N GLN A 47 23.90 9.24 -5.88
CA GLN A 47 23.31 10.53 -5.55
C GLN A 47 24.35 11.67 -5.56
N TYR A 48 25.58 11.42 -5.15
CA TYR A 48 26.66 12.42 -5.22
C TYR A 48 27.06 12.70 -6.67
N ALA A 49 27.11 11.65 -7.49
CA ALA A 49 27.33 11.79 -8.93
C ALA A 49 26.26 12.68 -9.59
N TYR A 50 25.01 12.44 -9.27
CA TYR A 50 23.91 13.25 -9.79
C TYR A 50 23.93 14.68 -9.25
N SER A 51 24.21 14.87 -7.96
CA SER A 51 24.31 16.20 -7.36
C SER A 51 25.42 17.02 -7.99
N GLU A 52 26.59 16.42 -8.25
CA GLU A 52 27.70 17.05 -8.96
C GLU A 52 27.32 17.42 -10.39
N TYR A 53 26.65 16.52 -11.12
CA TYR A 53 26.14 16.80 -12.46
C TYR A 53 25.16 17.97 -12.46
N VAL A 54 24.19 18.01 -11.53
CA VAL A 54 23.22 19.11 -11.41
C VAL A 54 23.91 20.44 -11.09
N ALA A 55 24.92 20.42 -10.19
CA ALA A 55 25.70 21.61 -9.86
C ALA A 55 26.44 22.12 -11.11
N ALA A 56 27.10 21.25 -11.85
CA ALA A 56 27.81 21.62 -13.09
C ALA A 56 26.87 22.18 -14.17
N CYS A 57 25.65 21.59 -14.31
CA CYS A 57 24.65 22.14 -15.23
C CYS A 57 24.21 23.56 -14.79
N ARG A 58 24.05 23.78 -13.49
CA ARG A 58 23.68 25.10 -12.95
C ARG A 58 24.76 26.15 -13.20
N GLU A 59 26.03 25.78 -13.01
CA GLU A 59 27.19 26.66 -13.29
C GLU A 59 27.29 26.98 -14.79
N ALA A 60 26.99 25.99 -15.64
CA ALA A 60 26.99 26.19 -17.10
C ALA A 60 25.74 26.88 -17.65
N GLY A 61 24.72 27.16 -16.79
CA GLY A 61 23.43 27.71 -17.23
C GLY A 61 22.60 26.72 -18.07
N GLU A 62 22.90 25.43 -18.00
CA GLU A 62 22.25 24.38 -18.75
C GLU A 62 21.23 23.60 -17.92
N ARG A 63 20.32 22.89 -18.59
CA ARG A 63 19.30 22.11 -17.90
C ARG A 63 19.80 20.67 -17.65
N PRO A 64 19.71 20.12 -16.41
CA PRO A 64 20.07 18.75 -16.14
C PRO A 64 19.02 17.76 -16.62
N TYR A 65 19.43 16.52 -16.90
CA TYR A 65 18.52 15.36 -16.99
C TYR A 65 17.83 15.14 -15.66
N ALA A 66 16.63 14.53 -15.70
CA ALA A 66 16.04 13.95 -14.51
C ALA A 66 16.93 12.83 -13.96
N TYR A 67 16.89 12.60 -12.65
CA TYR A 67 17.70 11.57 -11.99
C TYR A 67 17.57 10.19 -12.64
N SER A 68 16.34 9.77 -12.97
CA SER A 68 16.07 8.50 -13.67
C SER A 68 16.76 8.41 -15.04
N SER A 69 16.77 9.51 -15.80
CA SER A 69 17.42 9.57 -17.11
C SER A 69 18.94 9.55 -16.98
N PHE A 70 19.50 10.24 -16.00
CA PHE A 70 20.93 10.20 -15.68
C PHE A 70 21.36 8.77 -15.31
N CYS A 71 20.63 8.10 -14.42
CA CYS A 71 20.89 6.72 -14.04
C CYS A 71 20.79 5.75 -15.22
N ALA A 72 19.79 5.93 -16.09
CA ALA A 72 19.63 5.10 -17.29
C ALA A 72 20.79 5.28 -18.27
N GLY A 73 21.23 6.52 -18.48
CA GLY A 73 22.38 6.83 -19.35
C GLY A 73 23.69 6.28 -18.82
N LEU A 74 23.96 6.42 -17.51
CA LEU A 74 25.18 5.88 -16.88
C LEU A 74 25.21 4.33 -16.99
N ARG A 75 24.06 3.67 -16.81
CA ARG A 75 23.97 2.22 -17.01
C ARG A 75 24.20 1.80 -18.46
N GLY A 76 23.57 2.51 -19.40
CA GLY A 76 23.81 2.26 -20.83
C GLY A 76 25.29 2.35 -21.17
N TRP A 77 25.96 3.40 -20.71
CA TRP A 77 27.41 3.59 -20.91
C TRP A 77 28.24 2.47 -20.27
N ARG A 78 27.93 2.07 -19.01
CA ARG A 78 28.61 0.95 -18.33
C ARG A 78 28.43 -0.37 -19.06
N ARG A 79 27.25 -0.62 -19.61
CA ARG A 79 26.99 -1.84 -20.42
C ARG A 79 27.82 -1.85 -21.68
N GLU A 80 27.91 -0.73 -22.40
CA GLU A 80 28.76 -0.58 -23.58
C GLU A 80 30.23 -0.77 -23.24
N MET A 81 30.67 -0.33 -22.05
CA MET A 81 32.02 -0.46 -21.53
C MET A 81 32.27 -1.76 -20.77
N GLY A 82 31.28 -2.64 -20.61
CA GLY A 82 31.37 -3.88 -19.82
C GLY A 82 32.50 -4.80 -20.23
N ALA A 83 32.91 -4.78 -21.50
CA ALA A 83 34.12 -5.46 -22.00
C ALA A 83 35.43 -4.94 -21.37
N ALA A 84 35.39 -3.79 -20.69
CA ALA A 84 36.54 -3.20 -19.99
C ALA A 84 36.58 -3.54 -18.49
N GLY A 85 35.75 -4.49 -18.00
CA GLY A 85 35.74 -4.93 -16.61
C GLY A 85 34.97 -4.00 -15.64
N ILE A 86 34.22 -3.03 -16.16
CA ILE A 86 33.39 -2.15 -15.36
C ILE A 86 32.07 -2.89 -15.07
N PRO A 87 31.67 -3.12 -13.78
CA PRO A 87 30.44 -3.82 -13.49
C PRO A 87 29.22 -3.01 -13.96
N GLU A 88 28.22 -3.70 -14.51
CA GLU A 88 26.97 -3.07 -14.93
C GLU A 88 26.25 -2.38 -13.75
N TRP A 89 26.39 -2.95 -12.55
CA TRP A 89 25.78 -2.48 -11.31
C TRP A 89 26.82 -2.39 -10.20
N TYR A 90 26.77 -1.29 -9.44
CA TYR A 90 27.54 -1.19 -8.20
C TYR A 90 26.81 -1.85 -7.04
N PRO A 91 27.53 -2.28 -6.00
CA PRO A 91 26.93 -2.84 -4.81
C PRO A 91 25.89 -1.91 -4.20
N GLY A 92 24.69 -2.43 -3.86
CA GLY A 92 23.60 -1.70 -3.26
C GLY A 92 22.83 -0.78 -4.21
N GLU A 93 23.21 -0.72 -5.49
CA GLU A 93 22.62 0.22 -6.43
C GLU A 93 21.23 -0.18 -6.90
N TYR A 94 21.04 -1.44 -7.27
CA TYR A 94 19.85 -1.84 -8.02
C TYR A 94 19.25 -3.16 -7.53
N MET A 95 17.94 -3.14 -7.31
CA MET A 95 17.16 -4.33 -7.02
C MET A 95 16.18 -4.58 -8.17
N ARG A 96 16.26 -5.79 -8.74
CA ARG A 96 15.31 -6.28 -9.74
C ARG A 96 14.07 -6.81 -9.05
N THR A 97 12.88 -6.56 -9.58
CA THR A 97 11.66 -7.20 -9.11
C THR A 97 10.96 -7.94 -10.23
N TYR A 98 10.34 -9.07 -9.87
CA TYR A 98 9.67 -9.93 -10.81
C TYR A 98 8.44 -10.59 -10.22
N TRP A 99 7.39 -10.76 -11.03
CA TRP A 99 6.22 -11.54 -10.69
C TRP A 99 6.23 -12.91 -11.36
N SER A 100 5.94 -13.93 -10.58
CA SER A 100 5.71 -15.29 -11.04
C SER A 100 4.39 -15.81 -10.50
N LYS A 101 4.01 -17.01 -10.90
CA LYS A 101 2.84 -17.72 -10.37
C LYS A 101 3.30 -19.04 -9.80
N GLY A 102 2.88 -19.31 -8.58
CA GLY A 102 3.08 -20.58 -7.89
C GLY A 102 1.75 -21.32 -7.74
N SER A 103 1.84 -22.60 -7.49
CA SER A 103 0.72 -23.45 -7.08
C SER A 103 1.19 -24.52 -6.13
N ALA A 104 0.38 -24.87 -5.14
CA ALA A 104 0.61 -25.97 -4.20
C ALA A 104 -0.74 -26.51 -3.73
N GLN A 105 -0.76 -27.66 -3.07
CA GLN A 105 -1.93 -28.08 -2.32
C GLN A 105 -1.87 -27.47 -0.92
N ILE A 106 -3.00 -26.94 -0.46
CA ILE A 106 -3.17 -26.39 0.89
C ILE A 106 -4.36 -27.10 1.53
N ALA A 107 -4.11 -27.86 2.57
CA ALA A 107 -5.11 -28.70 3.22
C ALA A 107 -5.87 -29.63 2.23
N GLY A 108 -5.15 -30.18 1.24
CA GLY A 108 -5.69 -31.04 0.20
C GLY A 108 -6.36 -30.31 -0.98
N GLU A 109 -6.49 -28.98 -0.96
CA GLU A 109 -7.06 -28.22 -2.06
C GLU A 109 -5.97 -27.52 -2.90
N GLN A 110 -6.12 -27.57 -4.23
CA GLN A 110 -5.19 -26.92 -5.14
C GLN A 110 -5.34 -25.40 -5.09
N ALA A 111 -4.30 -24.71 -4.61
CA ALA A 111 -4.24 -23.27 -4.55
C ALA A 111 -3.21 -22.71 -5.54
N ALA A 112 -3.59 -21.63 -6.25
CA ALA A 112 -2.68 -20.87 -7.09
C ALA A 112 -2.48 -19.47 -6.47
N PHE A 113 -1.23 -18.99 -6.46
CA PHE A 113 -0.88 -17.73 -5.81
C PHE A 113 0.19 -16.98 -6.59
N PRO A 114 0.17 -15.62 -6.54
CA PRO A 114 1.27 -14.80 -7.03
C PRO A 114 2.52 -14.97 -6.16
N VAL A 115 3.68 -14.98 -6.81
CA VAL A 115 4.98 -15.01 -6.16
C VAL A 115 5.77 -13.77 -6.58
N PHE A 116 6.14 -12.97 -5.60
CA PHE A 116 7.04 -11.84 -5.79
C PHE A 116 8.48 -12.27 -5.55
N VAL A 117 9.36 -11.85 -6.44
CA VAL A 117 10.80 -12.10 -6.35
C VAL A 117 11.53 -10.77 -6.46
N ALA A 118 12.46 -10.52 -5.55
CA ALA A 118 13.38 -9.39 -5.58
C ALA A 118 14.81 -9.93 -5.52
N ALA A 119 15.71 -9.44 -6.37
CA ALA A 119 17.11 -9.83 -6.39
C ALA A 119 18.01 -8.61 -6.53
N MET A 120 19.05 -8.54 -5.71
CA MET A 120 20.11 -7.54 -5.83
C MET A 120 20.92 -7.80 -7.11
N ALA A 121 21.22 -6.75 -7.83
CA ALA A 121 21.82 -6.91 -9.16
C ALA A 121 23.32 -7.27 -9.14
N TYR A 122 24.02 -6.98 -8.05
CA TYR A 122 25.43 -7.24 -7.90
C TYR A 122 25.73 -8.62 -7.31
N SER A 123 25.05 -9.00 -6.21
CA SER A 123 25.28 -10.27 -5.50
C SER A 123 24.35 -11.40 -5.91
N ASP A 124 23.26 -11.09 -6.63
CA ASP A 124 22.11 -11.99 -6.84
C ASP A 124 21.45 -12.48 -5.53
N ALA A 125 21.71 -11.80 -4.40
CA ALA A 125 20.98 -12.07 -3.16
C ALA A 125 19.49 -11.85 -3.40
N THR A 126 18.71 -12.89 -3.12
CA THR A 126 17.33 -12.95 -3.54
C THR A 126 16.39 -13.01 -2.33
N PHE A 127 15.30 -12.28 -2.43
CA PHE A 127 14.13 -12.35 -1.57
C PHE A 127 12.94 -12.85 -2.38
N LEU A 128 12.09 -13.67 -1.77
CA LEU A 128 10.89 -14.21 -2.38
C LEU A 128 9.76 -14.26 -1.36
N CYS A 129 8.56 -13.91 -1.78
CA CYS A 129 7.38 -14.06 -0.93
C CYS A 129 6.12 -14.28 -1.77
N ARG A 130 5.13 -14.93 -1.16
CA ARG A 130 3.77 -15.01 -1.68
C ARG A 130 3.07 -13.65 -1.53
N ALA A 131 2.14 -13.35 -2.43
CA ALA A 131 1.28 -12.17 -2.40
C ALA A 131 -0.17 -12.56 -2.69
N ASP A 132 -1.11 -11.66 -2.36
CA ASP A 132 -2.53 -11.88 -2.62
C ASP A 132 -2.87 -11.63 -4.10
N ASP A 133 -2.24 -10.62 -4.69
CA ASP A 133 -2.39 -10.28 -6.10
C ASP A 133 -1.09 -9.71 -6.70
N MET A 134 -1.10 -9.40 -8.01
CA MET A 134 0.02 -8.75 -8.71
C MET A 134 -0.22 -7.24 -8.89
N GLY A 135 -1.03 -6.62 -8.04
CA GLY A 135 -1.36 -5.20 -8.09
C GLY A 135 -0.25 -4.30 -7.55
N THR A 136 -0.45 -2.99 -7.70
CA THR A 136 0.52 -1.99 -7.24
C THR A 136 0.69 -2.01 -5.72
N LYS A 137 -0.40 -2.20 -4.96
CA LYS A 137 -0.35 -2.28 -3.49
C LYS A 137 0.46 -3.50 -3.04
N SER A 138 0.15 -4.67 -3.58
CA SER A 138 0.87 -5.92 -3.29
C SER A 138 2.35 -5.82 -3.67
N TRP A 139 2.67 -5.15 -4.80
CA TRP A 139 4.06 -4.89 -5.18
C TRP A 139 4.79 -4.03 -4.15
N MET A 140 4.18 -2.93 -3.68
CA MET A 140 4.78 -2.07 -2.64
C MET A 140 4.96 -2.81 -1.32
N ALA A 141 3.97 -3.59 -0.88
CA ALA A 141 4.04 -4.40 0.34
C ALA A 141 5.16 -5.46 0.25
N CYS A 142 5.30 -6.13 -0.90
CA CYS A 142 6.36 -7.08 -1.13
C CYS A 142 7.74 -6.42 -1.18
N CYS A 143 7.88 -5.24 -1.81
CA CYS A 143 9.12 -4.46 -1.78
C CYS A 143 9.51 -4.06 -0.35
N GLN A 144 8.56 -3.64 0.47
CA GLN A 144 8.76 -3.31 1.87
C GLN A 144 9.28 -4.52 2.67
N ARG A 145 8.66 -5.71 2.49
CA ARG A 145 9.14 -6.96 3.07
C ARG A 145 10.56 -7.30 2.60
N ALA A 146 10.84 -7.10 1.31
CA ALA A 146 12.18 -7.30 0.75
C ALA A 146 13.22 -6.36 1.38
N PHE A 147 12.93 -5.05 1.50
CA PHE A 147 13.82 -4.07 2.12
C PHE A 147 14.11 -4.42 3.58
N ARG A 148 13.10 -4.87 4.33
CA ARG A 148 13.27 -5.33 5.72
C ARG A 148 14.13 -6.58 5.80
N SER A 149 13.86 -7.58 4.97
CA SER A 149 14.64 -8.82 4.93
C SER A 149 16.10 -8.59 4.52
N LEU A 150 16.34 -7.66 3.61
CA LEU A 150 17.69 -7.26 3.19
C LEU A 150 18.39 -6.35 4.22
N GLY A 151 17.64 -5.67 5.09
CA GLY A 151 18.18 -4.75 6.08
C GLY A 151 18.59 -3.38 5.50
N GLY A 152 18.13 -3.03 4.31
CA GLY A 152 18.44 -1.76 3.65
C GLY A 152 17.59 -1.52 2.41
N VAL A 153 17.67 -0.32 1.84
CA VAL A 153 16.92 0.08 0.66
C VAL A 153 17.90 0.31 -0.51
N PRO A 154 17.69 -0.32 -1.67
CA PRO A 154 18.50 -0.07 -2.87
C PRO A 154 18.25 1.34 -3.41
N TYR A 155 19.26 1.92 -4.07
CA TYR A 155 19.09 3.24 -4.70
C TYR A 155 18.04 3.24 -5.81
N VAL A 156 17.96 2.14 -6.53
CA VAL A 156 17.02 1.95 -7.65
C VAL A 156 16.26 0.65 -7.46
N THR A 157 14.94 0.72 -7.49
CA THR A 157 14.06 -0.46 -7.47
C THR A 157 13.37 -0.59 -8.81
N ASP A 158 13.48 -1.76 -9.46
CA ASP A 158 12.79 -2.05 -10.71
C ASP A 158 11.29 -2.24 -10.47
N CYS A 159 10.48 -1.50 -11.17
CA CYS A 159 9.02 -1.63 -11.18
C CYS A 159 8.45 -1.82 -12.60
N ALA A 160 9.26 -2.31 -13.55
CA ALA A 160 8.84 -2.46 -14.94
C ALA A 160 7.63 -3.38 -15.12
N GLN A 161 7.44 -4.35 -14.21
CA GLN A 161 6.27 -5.24 -14.21
C GLN A 161 5.09 -4.72 -13.39
N CYS A 162 5.25 -3.62 -12.66
CA CYS A 162 4.16 -3.00 -11.91
C CYS A 162 3.24 -2.22 -12.87
N LYS A 163 1.98 -2.65 -12.96
CA LYS A 163 0.96 -1.97 -13.77
C LYS A 163 0.43 -0.75 -13.01
N VAL A 164 1.13 0.36 -13.08
CA VAL A 164 0.72 1.60 -12.40
C VAL A 164 -0.48 2.23 -13.10
N SER A 165 -1.63 2.25 -12.41
CA SER A 165 -2.80 3.04 -12.85
C SER A 165 -2.56 4.53 -12.58
N ALA A 166 -3.32 5.41 -13.25
CA ALA A 166 -3.23 6.85 -12.99
C ALA A 166 -3.52 7.19 -11.51
N THR A 167 -4.45 6.48 -10.89
CA THR A 167 -4.80 6.63 -9.47
C THR A 167 -3.73 6.10 -8.50
N ALA A 168 -2.96 5.10 -8.91
CA ALA A 168 -1.89 4.54 -8.08
C ALA A 168 -0.57 5.33 -8.20
N ARG A 169 -0.47 6.29 -9.13
CA ARG A 169 0.78 7.02 -9.39
C ARG A 169 1.24 7.81 -8.17
N SER A 170 0.35 8.58 -7.56
CA SER A 170 0.69 9.37 -6.36
C SER A 170 1.13 8.51 -5.19
N THR A 171 0.54 7.32 -5.03
CA THR A 171 0.87 6.36 -3.98
C THR A 171 2.25 5.75 -4.19
N ILE A 172 2.56 5.35 -5.43
CA ILE A 172 3.88 4.76 -5.75
C ILE A 172 5.00 5.82 -5.70
N GLU A 173 4.70 7.07 -6.06
CA GLU A 173 5.63 8.20 -5.90
C GLU A 173 5.86 8.54 -4.42
N ALA A 174 4.84 8.43 -3.57
CA ALA A 174 4.97 8.59 -2.12
C ALA A 174 5.80 7.45 -1.51
N PHE A 175 5.60 6.21 -1.95
CA PHE A 175 6.44 5.05 -1.59
C PHE A 175 7.90 5.29 -1.93
N ALA A 176 8.19 5.70 -3.17
CA ALA A 176 9.56 5.98 -3.62
C ALA A 176 10.23 7.08 -2.79
N ARG A 177 9.48 8.12 -2.45
CA ARG A 177 9.97 9.23 -1.61
C ARG A 177 10.24 8.80 -0.18
N HIS A 178 9.34 7.99 0.41
CA HIS A 178 9.48 7.47 1.78
C HIS A 178 10.76 6.63 1.93
N TYR A 179 10.97 5.70 1.00
CA TYR A 179 12.18 4.84 0.99
C TYR A 179 13.39 5.49 0.33
N ARG A 180 13.28 6.69 -0.22
CA ARG A 180 14.35 7.39 -0.94
C ARG A 180 14.95 6.59 -2.09
N THR A 181 14.20 5.63 -2.64
CA THR A 181 14.57 4.80 -3.80
C THR A 181 14.02 5.40 -5.09
N VAL A 182 14.71 5.19 -6.20
CA VAL A 182 14.22 5.57 -7.53
C VAL A 182 13.52 4.39 -8.16
N LEU A 183 12.30 4.61 -8.61
CA LEU A 183 11.56 3.57 -9.34
C LEU A 183 11.91 3.59 -10.82
N TYR A 184 12.51 2.51 -11.30
CA TYR A 184 12.85 2.34 -12.71
C TYR A 184 11.78 1.53 -13.42
N GLY A 185 11.34 2.01 -14.60
CA GLY A 185 10.36 1.29 -15.43
C GLY A 185 8.89 1.53 -15.07
N ALA A 186 8.57 2.41 -14.11
CA ALA A 186 7.19 2.82 -13.84
C ALA A 186 6.58 3.50 -15.07
N ARG A 187 5.64 2.82 -15.76
CA ARG A 187 5.00 3.34 -16.99
C ARG A 187 3.50 3.50 -16.79
N PRO A 188 2.91 4.61 -17.27
CA PRO A 188 1.45 4.70 -17.36
C PRO A 188 0.93 3.71 -18.41
N LYS A 189 -0.23 3.09 -18.15
CA LYS A 189 -0.91 2.14 -19.05
C LYS A 189 -1.20 2.68 -20.47
N THR A 190 -1.11 3.98 -20.67
CA THR A 190 -1.52 4.68 -21.91
C THR A 190 -0.38 5.00 -22.88
N ALA A 191 0.87 4.69 -22.57
CA ALA A 191 1.97 4.95 -23.47
C ALA A 191 2.01 3.90 -24.59
N LYS A 192 1.24 4.14 -25.67
CA LYS A 192 1.44 3.48 -26.97
C LYS A 192 2.80 3.93 -27.51
N GLY A 193 3.71 3.02 -27.78
CA GLY A 193 4.96 3.32 -28.48
C GLY A 193 6.23 3.26 -27.64
N ALA A 194 6.25 2.56 -26.52
CA ALA A 194 7.47 2.37 -25.73
C ALA A 194 8.24 1.09 -26.14
N GLU A 195 8.55 0.95 -27.42
CA GLU A 195 9.46 -0.09 -27.95
C GLU A 195 10.93 0.22 -27.71
N GLY A 196 11.27 0.91 -26.65
CA GLY A 196 12.65 1.30 -26.33
C GLY A 196 13.04 1.10 -24.88
N ALA A 197 12.20 0.47 -24.05
CA ALA A 197 12.68 0.01 -22.77
C ALA A 197 13.43 -1.29 -22.98
N GLY A 198 14.70 -1.29 -22.66
CA GLY A 198 15.52 -2.48 -22.70
C GLY A 198 14.78 -3.69 -22.17
N LYS A 199 14.96 -4.83 -22.82
CA LYS A 199 14.50 -6.12 -22.29
C LYS A 199 14.79 -6.15 -20.80
N PRO A 200 13.85 -6.66 -19.95
CA PRO A 200 14.13 -6.81 -18.52
C PRO A 200 15.49 -7.46 -18.41
N LEU A 201 16.43 -6.77 -17.74
CA LEU A 201 17.77 -7.29 -17.52
C LEU A 201 17.61 -8.65 -16.86
N ASP A 202 18.02 -9.66 -17.63
CA ASP A 202 18.09 -11.06 -17.27
C ASP A 202 16.94 -11.60 -16.39
N ALA A 203 15.73 -11.62 -16.95
CA ALA A 203 14.62 -12.41 -16.46
C ALA A 203 15.01 -13.90 -16.22
N ARG A 204 16.16 -14.33 -16.74
CA ARG A 204 16.63 -15.72 -16.63
C ARG A 204 17.05 -16.10 -15.22
N THR A 205 17.86 -15.27 -14.53
CA THR A 205 18.33 -15.61 -13.17
C THR A 205 17.20 -15.50 -12.16
N VAL A 206 16.43 -14.43 -12.19
CA VAL A 206 15.28 -14.24 -11.29
C VAL A 206 14.21 -15.30 -11.56
N SER A 207 13.93 -15.64 -12.81
CA SER A 207 12.99 -16.70 -13.17
C SER A 207 13.53 -18.10 -12.84
N TYR A 208 14.84 -18.29 -12.77
CA TYR A 208 15.43 -19.58 -12.39
C TYR A 208 15.17 -19.88 -10.90
N VAL A 209 15.39 -18.92 -10.00
CA VAL A 209 15.13 -19.10 -8.56
C VAL A 209 13.65 -19.33 -8.31
N ALA A 210 12.81 -18.42 -8.84
CA ALA A 210 11.35 -18.55 -8.71
C ALA A 210 10.89 -19.90 -9.25
N ARG A 211 11.42 -20.34 -10.40
CA ARG A 211 11.07 -21.61 -11.02
C ARG A 211 11.48 -22.80 -10.15
N LYS A 212 12.72 -22.84 -9.65
CA LYS A 212 13.17 -23.94 -8.78
C LYS A 212 12.34 -24.04 -7.50
N VAL A 213 12.12 -22.93 -6.80
CA VAL A 213 11.32 -22.95 -5.58
C VAL A 213 9.86 -23.30 -5.88
N ILE A 214 9.30 -22.75 -6.98
CA ILE A 214 7.91 -22.98 -7.38
C ILE A 214 7.71 -24.42 -7.89
N GLU A 215 8.66 -24.98 -8.65
CA GLU A 215 8.61 -26.37 -9.12
C GLU A 215 8.67 -27.34 -7.93
N ASP A 216 9.50 -27.04 -6.93
CA ASP A 216 9.60 -27.86 -5.73
C ASP A 216 8.28 -27.94 -4.93
N VAL A 217 7.51 -26.83 -4.85
CA VAL A 217 6.26 -26.79 -4.07
C VAL A 217 5.04 -27.28 -4.84
N ALA A 218 5.09 -27.32 -6.17
CA ALA A 218 3.94 -27.64 -7.03
C ALA A 218 3.31 -29.02 -6.79
N GLY A 219 4.07 -29.96 -6.25
CA GLY A 219 3.62 -31.32 -5.92
C GLY A 219 3.47 -31.60 -4.43
N MET A 220 3.60 -30.58 -3.57
CA MET A 220 3.55 -30.70 -2.12
C MET A 220 2.20 -30.27 -1.57
N ASP A 221 1.77 -30.90 -0.47
CA ASP A 221 0.61 -30.51 0.32
C ASP A 221 1.08 -29.92 1.66
N PHE A 222 0.58 -28.72 1.96
CA PHE A 222 0.88 -27.96 3.17
C PHE A 222 -0.40 -27.84 4.00
N ALA A 223 -0.28 -27.88 5.32
CA ALA A 223 -1.43 -27.72 6.20
C ALA A 223 -2.01 -26.29 6.14
N SER A 224 -1.15 -25.30 5.87
CA SER A 224 -1.53 -23.89 5.79
C SER A 224 -0.61 -23.11 4.84
N PHE A 225 -0.98 -21.87 4.52
CA PHE A 225 -0.12 -20.95 3.78
C PHE A 225 1.11 -20.53 4.58
N GLU A 226 1.03 -20.53 5.91
CA GLU A 226 2.14 -20.23 6.81
C GLU A 226 3.22 -21.32 6.71
N ASP A 227 2.81 -22.58 6.62
CA ASP A 227 3.74 -23.72 6.44
C ASP A 227 4.43 -23.66 5.07
N LEU A 228 3.68 -23.29 4.02
CA LEU A 228 4.24 -23.04 2.69
C LEU A 228 5.26 -21.91 2.74
N ASP A 229 4.92 -20.77 3.36
CA ASP A 229 5.80 -19.60 3.45
C ASP A 229 7.09 -19.96 4.22
N ALA A 230 7.01 -20.72 5.31
CA ALA A 230 8.16 -21.20 6.08
C ALA A 230 9.06 -22.15 5.26
N TYR A 231 8.47 -23.06 4.49
CA TYR A 231 9.21 -23.95 3.60
C TYR A 231 9.97 -23.17 2.52
N VAL A 232 9.29 -22.19 1.88
CA VAL A 232 9.86 -21.32 0.86
C VAL A 232 11.02 -20.50 1.43
N GLU A 233 10.88 -19.97 2.65
CA GLU A 233 11.95 -19.25 3.34
C GLU A 233 13.19 -20.15 3.57
N GLY A 234 13.00 -21.38 4.01
CA GLY A 234 14.09 -22.34 4.15
C GLY A 234 14.83 -22.62 2.84
N LYS A 235 14.10 -22.76 1.73
CA LYS A 235 14.69 -22.93 0.39
C LYS A 235 15.46 -21.68 -0.06
N LEU A 236 14.94 -20.49 0.26
CA LEU A 236 15.58 -19.22 -0.07
C LEU A 236 16.89 -19.03 0.71
N VAL A 237 16.92 -19.40 2.00
CA VAL A 237 18.15 -19.40 2.81
C VAL A 237 19.21 -20.31 2.16
N ALA A 238 18.83 -21.54 1.79
CA ALA A 238 19.73 -22.48 1.13
C ALA A 238 20.24 -21.92 -0.23
N TYR A 239 19.38 -21.30 -1.02
CA TYR A 239 19.77 -20.66 -2.29
C TYR A 239 20.78 -19.52 -2.10
N ASN A 240 20.55 -18.65 -1.13
CA ASN A 240 21.44 -17.53 -0.84
C ASN A 240 22.76 -17.95 -0.19
N ALA A 241 22.82 -19.14 0.41
CA ALA A 241 24.05 -19.72 0.96
C ALA A 241 25.03 -20.22 -0.12
N ILE A 242 24.59 -20.34 -1.37
CA ILE A 242 25.41 -20.82 -2.49
C ILE A 242 25.77 -19.64 -3.39
N GLY A 243 27.01 -19.61 -3.89
CA GLY A 243 27.48 -18.63 -4.87
C GLY A 243 27.04 -18.95 -6.30
N SER A 244 27.18 -17.99 -7.21
CA SER A 244 27.06 -18.20 -8.65
C SER A 244 28.39 -18.73 -9.18
N GLU A 245 28.35 -19.80 -10.02
CA GLU A 245 29.52 -20.33 -10.74
C GLU A 245 30.78 -20.56 -9.89
N GLY A 246 30.62 -21.03 -8.64
CA GLY A 246 31.72 -21.29 -7.72
C GLY A 246 32.28 -20.05 -7.01
N GLY A 247 31.62 -18.93 -7.14
CA GLY A 247 31.92 -17.68 -6.41
C GLY A 247 31.49 -17.73 -4.95
N PRO A 248 31.71 -16.64 -4.21
CA PRO A 248 31.28 -16.53 -2.82
C PRO A 248 29.76 -16.65 -2.70
N ALA A 249 29.26 -17.13 -1.55
CA ALA A 249 27.84 -17.23 -1.28
C ALA A 249 27.15 -15.87 -1.54
N ARG A 250 25.98 -15.87 -2.18
CA ARG A 250 25.21 -14.62 -2.49
C ARG A 250 25.02 -13.75 -1.28
N TRP A 251 24.64 -14.39 -0.15
CA TRP A 251 24.41 -13.68 1.10
C TRP A 251 25.68 -13.12 1.74
N THR A 252 26.82 -13.80 1.57
CA THR A 252 28.14 -13.29 2.03
C THR A 252 28.51 -12.06 1.20
N LEU A 253 28.44 -12.19 -0.12
CA LEU A 253 28.74 -11.08 -1.04
C LEU A 253 27.83 -9.87 -0.80
N PHE A 254 26.54 -10.13 -0.56
CA PHE A 254 25.56 -9.10 -0.22
C PHE A 254 25.94 -8.38 1.07
N LYS A 255 26.14 -9.12 2.17
CA LYS A 255 26.46 -8.53 3.49
C LYS A 255 27.74 -7.74 3.49
N GLU A 256 28.76 -8.24 2.81
CA GLU A 256 30.08 -7.60 2.82
C GLU A 256 30.19 -6.42 1.87
N ARG A 257 29.48 -6.45 0.74
CA ARG A 257 29.66 -5.48 -0.34
C ARG A 257 28.46 -4.57 -0.58
N GLU A 258 27.23 -5.12 -0.57
CA GLU A 258 26.05 -4.36 -0.92
C GLU A 258 25.38 -3.67 0.27
N LEU A 259 25.11 -4.41 1.34
CA LEU A 259 24.41 -3.86 2.51
C LEU A 259 25.08 -2.58 3.07
N PRO A 260 26.40 -2.48 3.19
CA PRO A 260 27.04 -1.24 3.65
C PRO A 260 26.86 -0.04 2.71
N GLN A 261 26.47 -0.28 1.47
CA GLN A 261 26.26 0.75 0.46
C GLN A 261 24.78 1.12 0.27
N MET A 262 23.85 0.31 0.80
CA MET A 262 22.41 0.59 0.68
C MET A 262 21.99 1.78 1.53
N LEU A 263 20.81 2.33 1.23
CA LEU A 263 20.19 3.35 2.08
C LEU A 263 19.66 2.70 3.34
N GLU A 264 19.70 3.47 4.44
CA GLU A 264 19.10 3.04 5.71
C GLU A 264 17.59 2.87 5.58
N LEU A 265 17.06 1.84 6.25
CA LEU A 265 15.63 1.63 6.38
C LEU A 265 15.02 2.78 7.19
N PRO A 266 13.86 3.31 6.76
CA PRO A 266 13.06 4.18 7.60
C PRO A 266 12.65 3.46 8.90
N SER A 267 12.51 4.22 9.99
CA SER A 267 12.04 3.71 11.30
C SER A 267 10.60 3.18 11.23
N GLU A 268 9.79 3.77 10.37
CA GLU A 268 8.40 3.40 10.15
C GLU A 268 8.20 2.91 8.72
N ASP A 269 7.23 2.02 8.54
CA ASP A 269 6.83 1.56 7.21
C ASP A 269 6.08 2.65 6.44
N ALA A 270 6.17 2.59 5.12
CA ALA A 270 5.35 3.42 4.26
C ALA A 270 3.87 3.07 4.46
N ASP A 271 3.07 4.09 4.70
CA ASP A 271 1.62 3.96 4.68
C ASP A 271 1.14 3.92 3.21
N PHE A 272 0.59 2.79 2.79
CA PHE A 272 0.07 2.58 1.44
C PHE A 272 -1.33 3.17 1.24
N ALA A 273 -1.61 4.29 1.88
CA ALA A 273 -2.89 4.96 1.77
C ALA A 273 -3.22 5.32 0.32
N THR A 274 -4.42 4.98 -0.10
CA THR A 274 -5.01 5.50 -1.33
C THR A 274 -5.47 6.93 -1.08
N TRP A 275 -5.12 7.85 -1.95
CA TRP A 275 -5.49 9.25 -1.83
C TRP A 275 -6.51 9.66 -2.90
N SER A 276 -7.50 10.45 -2.51
CA SER A 276 -8.43 11.08 -3.44
C SER A 276 -9.00 12.37 -2.84
N THR A 277 -9.51 13.25 -3.70
CA THR A 277 -10.31 14.40 -3.27
C THR A 277 -11.78 14.01 -3.23
N ARG A 278 -12.49 14.42 -2.18
CA ARG A 278 -13.91 14.19 -1.99
C ARG A 278 -14.59 15.47 -1.54
N VAL A 279 -15.82 15.67 -1.96
CA VAL A 279 -16.67 16.75 -1.44
C VAL A 279 -17.43 16.23 -0.24
N VAL A 280 -17.37 16.94 0.88
CA VAL A 280 -18.22 16.68 2.05
C VAL A 280 -19.60 17.26 1.74
N ARG A 281 -20.63 16.42 1.78
CA ARG A 281 -22.01 16.84 1.47
C ARG A 281 -22.63 17.66 2.60
N ASP A 282 -23.81 18.23 2.35
CA ASP A 282 -24.60 19.02 3.35
C ASP A 282 -24.86 18.26 4.65
N ASP A 283 -24.91 16.94 4.57
CA ASP A 283 -25.07 16.05 5.71
C ASP A 283 -23.76 15.68 6.43
N TYR A 284 -22.70 16.47 6.18
CA TYR A 284 -21.36 16.32 6.73
C TYR A 284 -20.69 14.96 6.47
N HIS A 285 -21.05 14.26 5.36
CA HIS A 285 -20.43 13.00 4.96
C HIS A 285 -19.76 13.07 3.57
N PHE A 286 -18.71 12.30 3.43
CA PHE A 286 -18.06 11.97 2.15
C PHE A 286 -18.09 10.45 1.95
N VAL A 287 -17.84 9.97 0.71
CA VAL A 287 -17.95 8.55 0.36
C VAL A 287 -16.58 7.98 -0.01
N VAL A 288 -16.24 6.83 0.58
CA VAL A 288 -15.10 5.99 0.20
C VAL A 288 -15.60 4.57 0.03
N ASP A 289 -15.40 3.98 -1.15
CA ASP A 289 -15.78 2.59 -1.48
C ASP A 289 -17.24 2.24 -1.11
N GLY A 290 -18.16 3.19 -1.34
CA GLY A 290 -19.58 2.99 -1.06
C GLY A 290 -20.00 3.24 0.41
N VAL A 291 -19.06 3.40 1.32
CA VAL A 291 -19.30 3.74 2.73
C VAL A 291 -19.25 5.25 2.93
N ARG A 292 -20.18 5.78 3.71
CA ARG A 292 -20.25 7.20 4.06
C ARG A 292 -19.56 7.45 5.39
N TYR A 293 -18.56 8.33 5.39
CA TYR A 293 -17.80 8.73 6.58
C TYR A 293 -18.06 10.20 6.90
N SER A 294 -18.23 10.53 8.17
CA SER A 294 -18.47 11.91 8.58
C SER A 294 -17.16 12.72 8.67
N ALA A 295 -17.24 13.99 8.32
CA ALA A 295 -16.26 15.02 8.69
C ALA A 295 -16.95 16.06 9.60
N PRO A 296 -16.22 16.90 10.35
CA PRO A 296 -16.82 17.98 11.11
C PRO A 296 -17.78 18.79 10.24
N TRP A 297 -18.96 19.13 10.77
CA TRP A 297 -20.03 19.83 10.03
C TRP A 297 -19.57 21.14 9.36
N ARG A 298 -18.53 21.77 9.91
CA ARG A 298 -17.89 22.97 9.31
C ARG A 298 -17.22 22.69 7.98
N CYS A 299 -16.96 21.43 7.64
CA CYS A 299 -16.39 21.02 6.35
C CYS A 299 -17.47 20.75 5.29
N SER A 300 -18.78 20.97 5.59
CA SER A 300 -19.85 20.74 4.63
C SER A 300 -19.68 21.63 3.39
N ASN A 301 -19.85 21.04 2.22
CA ASN A 301 -19.64 21.62 0.90
C ASN A 301 -18.17 21.97 0.56
N GLU A 302 -17.21 21.58 1.41
CA GLU A 302 -15.79 21.77 1.14
C GLU A 302 -15.18 20.52 0.48
N GLU A 303 -14.13 20.74 -0.32
CA GLU A 303 -13.29 19.67 -0.82
C GLU A 303 -12.26 19.27 0.22
N VAL A 304 -12.31 18.00 0.63
CA VAL A 304 -11.33 17.39 1.54
C VAL A 304 -10.45 16.40 0.79
N ARG A 305 -9.16 16.39 1.11
CA ARG A 305 -8.28 15.30 0.69
C ARG A 305 -8.52 14.12 1.63
N VAL A 306 -8.81 12.97 1.07
CA VAL A 306 -9.08 11.75 1.84
C VAL A 306 -7.99 10.73 1.55
N SER A 307 -7.44 10.14 2.60
CA SER A 307 -6.56 8.97 2.51
C SER A 307 -7.21 7.79 3.22
N TRP A 308 -7.04 6.59 2.66
CA TRP A 308 -7.49 5.39 3.32
C TRP A 308 -6.55 4.22 3.08
N THR A 309 -6.37 3.43 4.14
CA THR A 309 -5.71 2.13 4.17
C THR A 309 -6.74 1.02 4.31
N ASP A 310 -6.32 -0.21 4.53
CA ASP A 310 -7.26 -1.31 4.78
C ASP A 310 -7.93 -1.20 6.17
N GLY A 311 -7.31 -0.52 7.13
CA GLY A 311 -7.86 -0.33 8.50
C GLY A 311 -8.44 1.04 8.78
N GLU A 312 -8.14 2.07 8.01
CA GLU A 312 -8.41 3.45 8.42
C GLU A 312 -8.76 4.38 7.25
N VAL A 313 -9.63 5.35 7.52
CA VAL A 313 -9.97 6.48 6.63
C VAL A 313 -9.67 7.78 7.35
N ARG A 314 -8.86 8.65 6.73
CA ARG A 314 -8.50 9.98 7.22
C ARG A 314 -8.94 11.05 6.23
N SER A 315 -9.46 12.16 6.69
CA SER A 315 -9.76 13.33 5.85
C SER A 315 -9.03 14.58 6.31
N TYR A 316 -8.59 15.37 5.35
CA TYR A 316 -7.77 16.57 5.56
C TYR A 316 -8.40 17.75 4.83
N LEU A 317 -8.54 18.88 5.53
CA LEU A 317 -8.93 20.16 4.97
C LEU A 317 -7.72 21.13 5.07
N ASN A 318 -7.30 21.69 3.95
CA ASN A 318 -6.12 22.57 3.87
C ASN A 318 -4.83 22.01 4.49
N GLY A 319 -4.67 20.67 4.45
CA GLY A 319 -3.51 19.97 5.01
C GLY A 319 -3.65 19.57 6.48
N GLU A 320 -4.66 20.02 7.20
CA GLU A 320 -4.96 19.64 8.57
C GLU A 320 -5.84 18.39 8.61
N LEU A 321 -5.54 17.44 9.50
CA LEU A 321 -6.36 16.26 9.75
C LEU A 321 -7.66 16.70 10.45
N VAL A 322 -8.81 16.52 9.78
CA VAL A 322 -10.12 16.92 10.30
C VAL A 322 -10.98 15.75 10.78
N ALA A 323 -10.78 14.54 10.21
CA ALA A 323 -11.48 13.35 10.69
C ALA A 323 -10.64 12.09 10.48
N ARG A 324 -10.87 11.12 11.36
CA ARG A 324 -10.26 9.79 11.38
C ARG A 324 -11.33 8.76 11.73
N HIS A 325 -11.45 7.70 10.93
CA HIS A 325 -12.40 6.63 11.11
C HIS A 325 -11.74 5.28 10.88
N GLU A 326 -12.22 4.25 11.56
CA GLU A 326 -11.94 2.87 11.21
C GLU A 326 -12.59 2.56 9.85
N ARG A 327 -11.87 1.90 8.94
CA ARG A 327 -12.40 1.53 7.64
C ARG A 327 -13.31 0.32 7.75
N MET A 328 -14.51 0.44 7.21
CA MET A 328 -15.46 -0.65 7.10
C MET A 328 -15.32 -1.29 5.72
N THR A 329 -14.87 -2.55 5.65
CA THR A 329 -14.60 -3.28 4.39
C THR A 329 -15.67 -4.29 4.02
N GLU A 330 -16.48 -4.77 4.99
CA GLU A 330 -17.44 -5.86 4.77
C GLU A 330 -18.88 -5.45 5.10
N MET A 331 -19.52 -4.63 4.25
CA MET A 331 -20.95 -4.39 4.43
C MET A 331 -21.73 -4.51 3.12
N ARG A 332 -22.69 -5.45 3.09
CA ARG A 332 -23.75 -5.48 2.11
C ARG A 332 -24.78 -4.38 2.44
N GLY A 333 -24.74 -3.27 1.71
CA GLY A 333 -25.71 -2.18 1.86
C GLY A 333 -25.06 -0.80 2.05
N ARG A 334 -25.92 0.24 2.20
CA ARG A 334 -25.49 1.62 2.47
C ARG A 334 -25.05 1.77 3.94
N CYS A 335 -23.76 1.70 4.19
CA CYS A 335 -23.20 1.92 5.53
C CYS A 335 -22.84 3.41 5.72
N THR A 336 -23.06 3.91 6.93
CA THR A 336 -22.70 5.28 7.34
C THR A 336 -21.98 5.23 8.69
N VAL A 337 -20.76 5.71 8.71
CA VAL A 337 -19.93 5.84 9.92
C VAL A 337 -19.94 7.31 10.33
N THR A 338 -20.54 7.63 11.47
CA THR A 338 -20.69 9.00 11.95
C THR A 338 -20.06 9.16 13.33
N ASP A 339 -19.05 10.02 13.43
CA ASP A 339 -18.57 10.50 14.71
C ASP A 339 -19.58 11.53 15.28
N PRO A 340 -20.13 11.32 16.50
CA PRO A 340 -21.04 12.27 17.13
C PRO A 340 -20.44 13.69 17.28
N ALA A 341 -19.11 13.81 17.41
CA ALA A 341 -18.43 15.09 17.50
C ALA A 341 -18.51 15.92 16.21
N HIS A 342 -18.69 15.26 15.07
CA HIS A 342 -18.79 15.90 13.75
C HIS A 342 -20.15 16.58 13.51
N ARG A 343 -21.17 16.24 14.29
CA ARG A 343 -22.51 16.78 14.13
C ARG A 343 -22.58 18.26 14.56
N PRO A 344 -23.40 19.10 13.86
CA PRO A 344 -23.68 20.45 14.32
C PRO A 344 -24.28 20.43 15.73
N PRO A 345 -24.11 21.49 16.53
CA PRO A 345 -24.65 21.57 17.88
C PRO A 345 -26.15 21.24 17.98
N GLY A 346 -26.94 21.74 17.02
CA GLY A 346 -28.38 21.46 16.96
C GLY A 346 -28.69 19.97 16.74
N HIS A 347 -27.96 19.26 15.89
CA HIS A 347 -28.15 17.82 15.67
C HIS A 347 -27.70 16.99 16.86
N ARG A 348 -26.65 17.39 17.58
CA ARG A 348 -26.19 16.74 18.81
C ARG A 348 -27.25 16.85 19.92
N TRP A 349 -27.81 18.04 20.07
CA TRP A 349 -28.88 18.29 21.05
C TRP A 349 -30.15 17.48 20.72
N PHE A 350 -30.55 17.45 19.44
CA PHE A 350 -31.70 16.69 18.97
C PHE A 350 -31.51 15.18 19.19
N ALA A 351 -30.34 14.63 18.85
CA ALA A 351 -30.03 13.23 19.08
C ALA A 351 -30.12 12.85 20.57
N LYS A 352 -29.51 13.64 21.45
CA LYS A 352 -29.58 13.44 22.90
C LYS A 352 -31.03 13.48 23.42
N ARG A 353 -31.81 14.47 22.95
CA ARG A 353 -33.22 14.59 23.34
C ARG A 353 -34.07 13.41 22.87
N MET A 354 -33.76 12.84 21.68
CA MET A 354 -34.45 11.65 21.18
C MET A 354 -34.08 10.41 22.00
N ASP A 355 -32.81 10.21 22.34
CA ASP A 355 -32.36 9.15 23.24
C ASP A 355 -33.12 9.23 24.60
N ASP A 356 -33.16 10.40 25.21
CA ASP A 356 -33.85 10.63 26.48
C ASP A 356 -35.38 10.36 26.38
N ARG A 357 -35.97 10.71 25.23
CA ARG A 357 -37.40 10.45 24.97
C ARG A 357 -37.69 8.95 24.85
N PHE A 358 -36.88 8.20 24.09
CA PHE A 358 -37.06 6.75 23.97
C PHE A 358 -36.82 6.03 25.31
N LEU A 359 -35.84 6.46 26.09
CA LEU A 359 -35.62 5.94 27.44
C LEU A 359 -36.76 6.28 28.42
N ALA A 360 -37.39 7.45 28.28
CA ALA A 360 -38.57 7.79 29.06
C ALA A 360 -39.76 6.87 28.74
N LEU A 361 -40.03 6.67 27.43
CA LEU A 361 -41.07 5.74 26.98
C LEU A 361 -40.79 4.29 27.43
N ALA A 362 -39.55 3.86 27.37
CA ALA A 362 -39.14 2.53 27.83
C ALA A 362 -39.36 2.34 29.36
N ARG A 363 -39.19 3.40 30.18
CA ARG A 363 -39.43 3.36 31.63
C ARG A 363 -40.92 3.17 31.96
N GLU A 364 -41.82 3.67 31.12
CA GLU A 364 -43.27 3.45 31.27
C GLU A 364 -43.66 1.99 31.07
N GLU A 365 -42.92 1.25 30.25
CA GLU A 365 -43.20 -0.15 29.89
C GLU A 365 -42.48 -1.16 30.80
N GLY A 366 -41.33 -0.80 31.43
CA GLY A 366 -40.65 -1.65 32.41
C GLY A 366 -39.11 -1.54 32.42
N ALA A 367 -38.51 -2.14 33.44
CA ALA A 367 -37.06 -2.07 33.66
C ALA A 367 -36.25 -2.86 32.62
N ASN A 368 -36.78 -3.98 32.12
CA ASN A 368 -36.12 -4.79 31.13
C ASN A 368 -36.21 -4.14 29.74
N VAL A 369 -37.34 -3.45 29.46
CA VAL A 369 -37.48 -2.64 28.23
C VAL A 369 -36.42 -1.53 28.20
N VAL A 370 -36.11 -0.90 29.33
CA VAL A 370 -35.02 0.09 29.45
C VAL A 370 -33.66 -0.53 29.12
N ARG A 371 -33.39 -1.75 29.58
CA ARG A 371 -32.11 -2.45 29.30
C ARG A 371 -31.95 -2.76 27.82
N VAL A 372 -32.99 -3.32 27.21
CA VAL A 372 -33.02 -3.60 25.75
C VAL A 372 -32.93 -2.29 24.95
N MET A 373 -33.68 -1.25 25.34
CA MET A 373 -33.63 0.07 24.69
C MET A 373 -32.22 0.67 24.70
N LYS A 374 -31.49 0.58 25.80
CA LYS A 374 -30.08 1.03 25.87
C LYS A 374 -29.18 0.27 24.91
N HIS A 375 -29.40 -1.04 24.79
CA HIS A 375 -28.66 -1.87 23.81
C HIS A 375 -28.97 -1.45 22.38
N VAL A 376 -30.24 -1.32 22.03
CA VAL A 376 -30.69 -0.87 20.71
C VAL A 376 -30.18 0.52 20.37
N LEU A 377 -30.21 1.47 21.30
CA LEU A 377 -29.65 2.81 21.12
C LEU A 377 -28.13 2.76 20.85
N SER A 378 -27.40 1.91 21.56
CA SER A 378 -25.97 1.71 21.34
C SER A 378 -25.67 1.10 19.97
N ALA A 379 -26.42 0.09 19.55
CA ALA A 379 -26.31 -0.54 18.24
C ALA A 379 -26.69 0.44 17.11
N CYS A 380 -27.76 1.20 17.27
CA CYS A 380 -28.16 2.23 16.30
C CYS A 380 -27.08 3.29 16.07
N LYS A 381 -26.34 3.69 17.11
CA LYS A 381 -25.23 4.63 17.00
C LYS A 381 -24.05 4.06 16.21
N LYS A 382 -23.74 2.79 16.41
CA LYS A 382 -22.67 2.08 15.69
C LYS A 382 -23.01 1.82 14.22
N GLU A 383 -24.23 1.38 13.96
CA GLU A 383 -24.65 0.92 12.63
C GLU A 383 -25.29 2.01 11.76
N GLY A 384 -25.50 3.21 12.28
CA GLY A 384 -26.13 4.31 11.56
C GLY A 384 -27.63 4.09 11.22
N LYS A 385 -28.30 3.13 11.85
CA LYS A 385 -29.70 2.79 11.59
C LYS A 385 -30.71 3.77 12.19
N GLY A 386 -30.23 4.81 12.90
CA GLY A 386 -31.08 5.86 13.46
C GLY A 386 -32.07 5.37 14.55
N PHE A 387 -33.13 6.12 14.79
CA PHE A 387 -34.12 5.85 15.85
C PHE A 387 -35.26 4.93 15.43
N ARG A 388 -35.18 4.34 14.18
CA ARG A 388 -36.25 3.48 13.67
C ARG A 388 -36.45 2.23 14.52
N ALA A 389 -35.36 1.53 14.85
CA ALA A 389 -35.41 0.34 15.74
C ALA A 389 -35.90 0.66 17.14
N CYS A 390 -35.57 1.85 17.70
CA CYS A 390 -36.09 2.30 19.00
C CYS A 390 -37.60 2.49 18.94
N LYS A 391 -38.14 3.06 17.86
CA LYS A 391 -39.55 3.22 17.64
C LYS A 391 -40.24 1.87 17.47
N GLU A 392 -39.70 0.99 16.67
CA GLU A 392 -40.19 -0.37 16.45
C GLU A 392 -40.32 -1.12 17.79
N LEU A 393 -39.28 -1.07 18.65
CA LEU A 393 -39.34 -1.68 19.98
C LEU A 393 -40.51 -1.15 20.85
N ILE A 394 -40.71 0.17 20.87
CA ILE A 394 -41.84 0.76 21.63
C ILE A 394 -43.19 0.40 21.00
N ASP A 395 -43.28 0.33 19.66
CA ASP A 395 -44.53 -0.01 18.99
C ASP A 395 -44.96 -1.48 19.24
N LEU A 396 -44.03 -2.38 19.62
CA LEU A 396 -44.33 -3.75 20.05
C LEU A 396 -45.31 -3.84 21.20
N ARG A 397 -45.44 -2.82 22.07
CA ARG A 397 -46.45 -2.73 23.13
C ARG A 397 -47.90 -2.86 22.60
N LYS A 398 -48.13 -2.57 21.32
CA LYS A 398 -49.44 -2.67 20.65
C LYS A 398 -49.66 -4.04 20.01
N THR A 399 -48.66 -4.91 20.01
CA THR A 399 -48.74 -6.24 19.40
C THR A 399 -49.41 -7.18 20.37
N PRO A 400 -50.51 -7.87 19.97
CA PRO A 400 -51.14 -8.86 20.81
C PRO A 400 -50.17 -9.99 21.14
N SER A 401 -50.00 -10.31 22.41
CA SER A 401 -49.21 -11.47 22.84
C SER A 401 -50.05 -12.73 22.79
N ALA A 402 -49.56 -13.80 22.19
CA ALA A 402 -50.20 -15.10 22.14
C ALA A 402 -50.40 -15.73 23.53
N ALA A 403 -49.48 -15.45 24.47
CA ALA A 403 -49.48 -15.98 25.84
C ALA A 403 -49.87 -14.94 26.90
N GLY A 404 -50.32 -13.72 26.51
CA GLY A 404 -50.62 -12.63 27.44
C GLY A 404 -49.37 -12.00 28.08
N ALA A 405 -48.19 -12.28 27.56
CA ALA A 405 -46.93 -11.72 28.07
C ALA A 405 -46.83 -10.21 27.79
N THR A 406 -46.31 -9.46 28.77
CA THR A 406 -46.02 -8.03 28.61
C THR A 406 -44.74 -7.82 27.81
N LEU A 407 -44.56 -6.61 27.26
CA LEU A 407 -43.33 -6.22 26.56
C LEU A 407 -42.10 -6.36 27.51
N ASP A 408 -42.26 -6.08 28.79
CA ASP A 408 -41.17 -6.19 29.79
C ASP A 408 -40.76 -7.65 30.02
N GLU A 409 -41.73 -8.57 30.07
CA GLU A 409 -41.46 -10.01 30.20
C GLU A 409 -40.77 -10.59 28.95
N ALA A 410 -41.18 -10.18 27.74
CA ALA A 410 -40.51 -10.56 26.52
C ALA A 410 -39.05 -10.03 26.46
N CYS A 411 -38.85 -8.77 26.85
CA CYS A 411 -37.49 -8.20 26.98
C CYS A 411 -36.64 -8.95 28.01
N ARG A 412 -37.23 -9.37 29.15
CA ARG A 412 -36.53 -10.19 30.15
C ARG A 412 -36.09 -11.53 29.55
N ALA A 413 -36.97 -12.20 28.85
CA ALA A 413 -36.65 -13.49 28.23
C ALA A 413 -35.49 -13.39 27.21
N VAL A 414 -35.41 -12.31 26.41
CA VAL A 414 -34.30 -12.04 25.50
C VAL A 414 -32.99 -11.77 26.27
N LEU A 415 -33.04 -10.98 27.36
CA LEU A 415 -31.87 -10.67 28.17
C LEU A 415 -31.30 -11.89 28.90
N ASP A 416 -32.18 -12.82 29.34
CA ASP A 416 -31.82 -14.04 30.07
C ASP A 416 -31.36 -15.15 29.11
N GLY A 417 -31.75 -15.10 27.83
CA GLY A 417 -31.45 -16.12 26.81
C GLY A 417 -30.01 -16.11 26.27
N GLY A 418 -29.20 -15.08 26.57
CA GLY A 418 -27.79 -15.01 26.21
C GLY A 418 -27.47 -14.89 24.68
N GLY A 419 -28.53 -14.66 23.86
CA GLY A 419 -28.41 -14.50 22.42
C GLY A 419 -28.27 -13.04 21.98
N GLU A 420 -28.56 -12.77 20.69
CA GLU A 420 -28.60 -11.42 20.15
C GLU A 420 -29.73 -10.60 20.82
N ILE A 421 -29.43 -9.34 21.17
CA ILE A 421 -30.40 -8.45 21.82
C ILE A 421 -30.89 -7.43 20.78
N GLY A 422 -32.03 -7.68 20.18
CA GLY A 422 -32.61 -6.83 19.15
C GLY A 422 -34.15 -6.79 19.21
N VAL A 423 -34.75 -6.04 18.30
CA VAL A 423 -36.22 -5.88 18.20
C VAL A 423 -36.86 -7.14 17.66
N ALA A 424 -36.22 -7.85 16.76
CA ALA A 424 -36.72 -9.09 16.17
C ALA A 424 -36.85 -10.19 17.23
N GLU A 425 -35.85 -10.34 18.07
CA GLU A 425 -35.82 -11.30 19.15
C GLU A 425 -36.89 -11.01 20.23
N VAL A 426 -37.12 -9.74 20.53
CA VAL A 426 -38.21 -9.33 21.45
C VAL A 426 -39.58 -9.63 20.84
N MET A 427 -39.74 -9.39 19.53
CA MET A 427 -40.98 -9.69 18.82
C MET A 427 -41.27 -11.21 18.83
N GLU A 428 -40.25 -12.03 18.56
CA GLU A 428 -40.37 -13.50 18.61
C GLU A 428 -40.85 -13.98 20.00
N LYS A 429 -40.25 -13.46 21.10
CA LYS A 429 -40.64 -13.80 22.46
C LYS A 429 -42.02 -13.25 22.87
N LEU A 430 -42.48 -12.16 22.24
CA LEU A 430 -43.79 -11.57 22.51
C LEU A 430 -44.91 -12.32 21.77
N VAL A 431 -44.68 -12.72 20.51
CA VAL A 431 -45.71 -13.37 19.69
C VAL A 431 -45.76 -14.88 19.96
N GLY A 432 -44.70 -15.49 20.51
CA GLY A 432 -44.50 -16.93 20.61
C GLY A 432 -44.15 -17.54 19.27
N ASP A 433 -43.45 -18.68 19.26
CA ASP A 433 -43.22 -19.44 18.04
C ASP A 433 -44.57 -19.78 17.40
N ALA A 434 -44.87 -19.16 16.27
CA ALA A 434 -45.99 -19.60 15.43
C ALA A 434 -45.60 -20.98 14.86
N GLU A 435 -46.19 -22.05 15.43
CA GLU A 435 -46.17 -23.38 14.83
C GLU A 435 -46.71 -23.36 13.40
#